data_8a1120f0e30d87d1687c80f00c370811
#
_entry.id   8a1120f0e30d87d1687c80f00c370811
#
_cell.length_a   1.000
_cell.length_b   1.000
_cell.length_c   1.000
_cell.angle_alpha   90.00
_cell.angle_beta   90.00
_cell.angle_gamma   90.00
#
_symmetry.space_group_name_H-M   'P 1'
#
loop_
_entity.id
_entity.type
_entity.pdbx_description
1 polymer ?
#
loop_
_entity_poly.entity_id
_entity_poly.type
_entity_poly.pdbx_seq_one_letter_code
_entity_poly.pdbx_strand_id
1 'polypeptide(L)'
;MIKKSTKRMEKIKGPAIFLAQFMGEEAPFNDLPSLCHWAASLGYKGIQLPTDPRLINLAKAAKSQRYCDEITAIVADAGLEITELSTHLQGQLVAVHPAYDQMFDSFAPKELRNNPAARTQWAIDQLKCAAKASARLGLKAHATFSGALLWHTFYPWPQRPPGLVELGFEELANRWLPILDAFDEA
;
A
#
# COMPACT_ATOMS: atom_id res chain seq x y z
N MET A 1 -35.63 -2.08 14.47
CA MET A 1 -34.90 -0.96 13.80
C MET A 1 -33.69 -0.62 14.65
N ILE A 2 -32.51 -1.13 14.31
CA ILE A 2 -31.26 -0.81 15.01
C ILE A 2 -30.69 0.44 14.34
N LYS A 3 -30.73 1.59 15.03
CA LYS A 3 -30.05 2.82 14.58
C LYS A 3 -28.54 2.55 14.57
N LYS A 4 -27.93 2.35 13.40
CA LYS A 4 -26.47 2.44 13.24
C LYS A 4 -26.08 3.88 13.58
N SER A 5 -25.46 4.06 14.73
CA SER A 5 -24.78 5.30 15.08
C SER A 5 -23.60 5.47 14.13
N THR A 6 -23.75 6.32 13.13
CA THR A 6 -22.63 6.80 12.33
C THR A 6 -21.79 7.72 13.18
N LYS A 7 -20.79 7.15 13.87
CA LYS A 7 -19.77 7.95 14.56
C LYS A 7 -19.08 8.79 13.49
N ARG A 8 -19.36 10.09 13.49
CA ARG A 8 -18.73 11.06 12.56
C ARG A 8 -17.25 11.01 12.84
N MET A 9 -16.46 10.54 11.89
CA MET A 9 -14.99 10.58 12.01
C MET A 9 -14.56 12.04 12.24
N GLU A 10 -13.88 12.29 13.34
CA GLU A 10 -13.21 13.58 13.53
C GLU A 10 -12.15 13.72 12.45
N LYS A 11 -12.20 14.83 11.72
CA LYS A 11 -11.20 15.13 10.70
C LYS A 11 -9.87 15.44 11.39
N ILE A 12 -8.80 14.79 10.96
CA ILE A 12 -7.44 15.15 11.37
C ILE A 12 -7.23 16.64 11.09
N LYS A 13 -6.85 17.38 12.12
CA LYS A 13 -6.58 18.83 12.01
C LYS A 13 -5.08 19.05 11.79
N GLY A 14 -4.64 18.97 10.57
CA GLY A 14 -3.24 19.25 10.23
C GLY A 14 -2.74 18.40 9.05
N PRO A 15 -1.51 18.65 8.60
CA PRO A 15 -0.91 17.91 7.51
C PRO A 15 -0.54 16.49 7.93
N ALA A 16 -0.62 15.55 6.98
CA ALA A 16 -0.05 14.21 7.09
C ALA A 16 1.13 14.05 6.11
N ILE A 17 2.05 13.13 6.44
CA ILE A 17 3.24 12.88 5.64
C ILE A 17 3.34 11.39 5.25
N PHE A 18 3.78 11.13 4.01
CA PHE A 18 4.12 9.80 3.54
C PHE A 18 5.53 9.42 3.97
N LEU A 19 5.67 8.38 4.79
CA LEU A 19 6.95 8.05 5.42
C LEU A 19 7.95 7.34 4.49
N ALA A 20 7.51 6.63 3.45
CA ALA A 20 8.39 5.76 2.66
C ALA A 20 9.59 6.49 2.05
N GLN A 21 9.41 7.73 1.63
CA GLN A 21 10.48 8.52 1.00
C GLN A 21 11.57 9.00 1.97
N PHE A 22 11.34 8.86 3.27
CA PHE A 22 12.29 9.25 4.32
C PHE A 22 12.95 8.04 4.99
N MET A 23 12.55 6.82 4.66
CA MET A 23 13.12 5.62 5.24
C MET A 23 14.59 5.45 4.85
N GLY A 24 15.43 5.20 5.83
CA GLY A 24 16.87 5.04 5.68
C GLY A 24 17.44 3.94 6.58
N GLU A 25 18.75 3.82 6.60
CA GLU A 25 19.48 2.85 7.42
C GLU A 25 19.81 3.39 8.82
N GLU A 26 19.83 4.71 8.97
CA GLU A 26 20.24 5.39 10.21
C GLU A 26 19.05 6.06 10.90
N ALA A 27 19.15 6.22 12.22
CA ALA A 27 18.17 6.98 12.99
C ALA A 27 18.11 8.46 12.54
N PRO A 28 16.93 9.07 12.54
CA PRO A 28 15.62 8.56 13.01
C PRO A 28 14.83 7.79 11.94
N PHE A 29 15.43 7.42 10.81
CA PHE A 29 14.76 6.97 9.59
C PHE A 29 14.68 5.44 9.44
N ASN A 30 15.13 4.69 10.44
CA ASN A 30 15.27 3.23 10.37
C ASN A 30 14.22 2.44 11.19
N ASP A 31 13.39 3.10 11.99
CA ASP A 31 12.31 2.47 12.77
C ASP A 31 11.07 3.36 12.91
N LEU A 32 9.93 2.75 13.24
CA LEU A 32 8.66 3.46 13.31
C LEU A 32 8.60 4.50 14.45
N PRO A 33 9.02 4.21 15.69
CA PRO A 33 8.98 5.22 16.77
C PRO A 33 9.77 6.47 16.44
N SER A 34 11.02 6.30 15.99
CA SER A 34 11.91 7.41 15.66
C SER A 34 11.39 8.27 14.50
N LEU A 35 10.86 7.62 13.44
CA LEU A 35 10.21 8.30 12.31
C LEU A 35 8.98 9.09 12.75
N CYS A 36 8.16 8.53 13.65
CA CYS A 36 6.98 9.23 14.17
C CYS A 36 7.36 10.47 14.96
N HIS A 37 8.35 10.39 15.87
CA HIS A 37 8.82 11.55 16.63
C HIS A 37 9.43 12.61 15.71
N TRP A 38 10.18 12.20 14.69
CA TRP A 38 10.70 13.13 13.68
C TRP A 38 9.57 13.84 12.92
N ALA A 39 8.57 13.11 12.43
CA ALA A 39 7.43 13.70 11.72
C ALA A 39 6.65 14.68 12.62
N ALA A 40 6.40 14.31 13.87
CA ALA A 40 5.74 15.15 14.85
C ALA A 40 6.51 16.44 15.14
N SER A 41 7.86 16.38 15.22
CA SER A 41 8.72 17.55 15.43
C SER A 41 8.62 18.58 14.30
N LEU A 42 8.25 18.15 13.09
CA LEU A 42 8.00 19.02 11.94
C LEU A 42 6.56 19.59 11.90
N GLY A 43 5.72 19.23 12.88
CA GLY A 43 4.35 19.74 13.00
C GLY A 43 3.29 18.90 12.28
N TYR A 44 3.64 17.75 11.73
CA TYR A 44 2.66 16.83 11.14
C TYR A 44 1.70 16.29 12.23
N LYS A 45 0.49 15.90 11.81
CA LYS A 45 -0.57 15.34 12.67
C LYS A 45 -0.97 13.94 12.25
N GLY A 46 -0.56 13.50 11.07
CA GLY A 46 -0.83 12.17 10.58
C GLY A 46 0.31 11.62 9.73
N ILE A 47 0.29 10.31 9.54
CA ILE A 47 1.24 9.60 8.70
C ILE A 47 0.52 8.65 7.75
N GLN A 48 0.97 8.59 6.50
CA GLN A 48 0.73 7.46 5.63
C GLN A 48 1.83 6.43 5.91
N LEU A 49 1.44 5.26 6.42
CA LEU A 49 2.37 4.21 6.85
C LEU A 49 2.63 3.21 5.71
N PRO A 50 3.86 3.14 5.17
CA PRO A 50 4.19 2.13 4.16
C PRO A 50 4.28 0.74 4.78
N THR A 51 3.87 -0.27 4.01
CA THR A 51 3.92 -1.68 4.43
C THR A 51 5.33 -2.27 4.28
N ASP A 52 6.32 -1.58 4.80
CA ASP A 52 7.70 -2.06 4.89
C ASP A 52 7.88 -2.88 6.18
N PRO A 53 8.53 -4.06 6.13
CA PRO A 53 8.72 -4.93 7.31
C PRO A 53 9.46 -4.28 8.50
N ARG A 54 10.23 -3.22 8.27
CA ARG A 54 10.90 -2.43 9.33
C ARG A 54 9.92 -1.60 10.15
N LEU A 55 8.78 -1.24 9.58
CA LEU A 55 7.77 -0.40 10.21
C LEU A 55 6.55 -1.18 10.67
N ILE A 56 6.06 -2.12 9.84
CA ILE A 56 4.89 -2.95 10.14
C ILE A 56 5.01 -4.34 9.50
N ASN A 57 4.78 -5.38 10.29
CA ASN A 57 4.61 -6.73 9.77
C ASN A 57 3.18 -6.92 9.27
N LEU A 58 2.98 -6.79 7.96
CA LEU A 58 1.66 -6.81 7.33
C LEU A 58 0.89 -8.12 7.58
N ALA A 59 1.58 -9.28 7.49
CA ALA A 59 0.96 -10.58 7.73
C ALA A 59 0.48 -10.74 9.18
N LYS A 60 1.21 -10.16 10.13
CA LYS A 60 0.84 -10.14 11.55
C LYS A 60 -0.32 -9.16 11.79
N ALA A 61 -0.28 -7.98 11.17
CA ALA A 61 -1.35 -6.99 11.24
C ALA A 61 -2.67 -7.53 10.68
N ALA A 62 -2.62 -8.27 9.58
CA ALA A 62 -3.80 -8.91 8.99
C ALA A 62 -4.48 -9.96 9.89
N LYS A 63 -3.80 -10.47 10.92
CA LYS A 63 -4.28 -11.58 11.78
C LYS A 63 -4.50 -11.18 13.24
N SER A 64 -3.88 -10.11 13.72
CA SER A 64 -3.83 -9.78 15.16
C SER A 64 -4.27 -8.34 15.43
N GLN A 65 -5.43 -8.19 16.07
CA GLN A 65 -5.90 -6.89 16.57
C GLN A 65 -4.91 -6.30 17.58
N ARG A 66 -4.44 -7.11 18.51
CA ARG A 66 -3.46 -6.67 19.52
C ARG A 66 -2.21 -6.05 18.87
N TYR A 67 -1.70 -6.65 17.78
CA TYR A 67 -0.55 -6.09 17.08
C TYR A 67 -0.88 -4.75 16.41
N CYS A 68 -2.07 -4.61 15.85
CA CYS A 68 -2.54 -3.34 15.29
C CYS A 68 -2.66 -2.27 16.38
N ASP A 69 -3.16 -2.65 17.57
CA ASP A 69 -3.26 -1.73 18.72
C ASP A 69 -1.87 -1.28 19.19
N GLU A 70 -0.87 -2.19 19.20
CA GLU A 70 0.53 -1.88 19.53
C GLU A 70 1.12 -0.86 18.51
N ILE A 71 0.90 -1.04 17.20
CA ILE A 71 1.33 -0.10 16.16
C ILE A 71 0.64 1.27 16.33
N THR A 72 -0.67 1.26 16.57
CA THR A 72 -1.45 2.50 16.81
C THR A 72 -0.93 3.24 18.04
N ALA A 73 -0.59 2.53 19.11
CA ALA A 73 -0.06 3.13 20.33
C ALA A 73 1.31 3.81 20.10
N ILE A 74 2.21 3.18 19.32
CA ILE A 74 3.49 3.77 18.94
C ILE A 74 3.30 5.11 18.19
N VAL A 75 2.36 5.16 17.24
CA VAL A 75 2.09 6.36 16.47
C VAL A 75 1.44 7.44 17.35
N ALA A 76 0.51 7.04 18.22
CA ALA A 76 -0.18 7.93 19.15
C ALA A 76 0.75 8.52 20.23
N ASP A 77 1.78 7.79 20.67
CA ASP A 77 2.78 8.27 21.61
C ASP A 77 3.54 9.50 21.07
N ALA A 78 3.76 9.55 19.77
CA ALA A 78 4.32 10.74 19.11
C ALA A 78 3.27 11.85 18.83
N GLY A 79 2.00 11.68 19.23
CA GLY A 79 0.91 12.63 18.98
C GLY A 79 0.43 12.64 17.52
N LEU A 80 0.59 11.53 16.81
CA LEU A 80 0.19 11.35 15.41
C LEU A 80 -0.95 10.33 15.27
N GLU A 81 -1.59 10.33 14.09
CA GLU A 81 -2.57 9.33 13.68
C GLU A 81 -2.12 8.65 12.37
N ILE A 82 -2.46 7.37 12.20
CA ILE A 82 -2.30 6.69 10.91
C ILE A 82 -3.47 7.12 10.03
N THR A 83 -3.18 7.79 8.91
CA THR A 83 -4.21 8.17 7.94
C THR A 83 -4.61 7.01 7.04
N GLU A 84 -3.61 6.23 6.61
CA GLU A 84 -3.76 5.10 5.70
C GLU A 84 -2.50 4.24 5.70
N LEU A 85 -2.64 2.97 5.32
CA LEU A 85 -1.50 2.16 4.88
C LEU A 85 -1.21 2.42 3.40
N SER A 86 0.02 2.15 2.97
CA SER A 86 0.38 2.18 1.56
C SER A 86 1.16 0.95 1.10
N THR A 87 0.75 0.40 -0.05
CA THR A 87 1.34 -0.77 -0.71
C THR A 87 1.83 -0.43 -2.11
N HIS A 88 2.50 0.70 -2.28
CA HIS A 88 2.89 1.19 -3.61
C HIS A 88 3.73 0.18 -4.39
N LEU A 89 4.76 -0.42 -3.77
CA LEU A 89 5.62 -1.39 -4.44
C LEU A 89 4.87 -2.68 -4.80
N GLN A 90 4.03 -3.17 -3.89
CA GLN A 90 3.23 -4.37 -4.13
C GLN A 90 2.18 -4.12 -5.23
N GLY A 91 1.47 -3.01 -5.18
CA GLY A 91 0.47 -2.65 -6.18
C GLY A 91 1.08 -2.50 -7.58
N GLN A 92 2.30 -1.95 -7.67
CA GLN A 92 3.05 -1.85 -8.92
C GLN A 92 3.26 -3.22 -9.59
N LEU A 93 3.39 -4.30 -8.80
CA LEU A 93 3.66 -5.65 -9.30
C LEU A 93 2.41 -6.42 -9.74
N VAL A 94 1.20 -5.89 -9.54
CA VAL A 94 -0.06 -6.54 -9.97
C VAL A 94 -0.17 -6.58 -11.50
N ALA A 95 0.27 -5.51 -12.16
CA ALA A 95 0.21 -5.40 -13.61
C ALA A 95 1.53 -4.89 -14.17
N VAL A 96 2.44 -5.81 -14.50
CA VAL A 96 3.73 -5.52 -15.13
C VAL A 96 3.71 -6.08 -16.55
N HIS A 97 4.09 -5.26 -17.53
CA HIS A 97 4.30 -5.74 -18.88
C HIS A 97 5.57 -6.62 -18.94
N PRO A 98 5.57 -7.79 -19.59
CA PRO A 98 6.68 -8.76 -19.56
C PRO A 98 8.05 -8.18 -19.95
N ALA A 99 8.09 -7.19 -20.82
CA ALA A 99 9.35 -6.54 -21.22
C ALA A 99 10.06 -5.81 -20.05
N TYR A 100 9.34 -5.52 -18.96
CA TYR A 100 9.85 -4.82 -17.78
C TYR A 100 10.03 -5.72 -16.55
N ASP A 101 9.75 -7.02 -16.67
CA ASP A 101 9.75 -7.94 -15.52
C ASP A 101 11.05 -7.87 -14.70
N GLN A 102 12.19 -7.87 -15.35
CA GLN A 102 13.48 -7.84 -14.66
C GLN A 102 13.70 -6.52 -13.89
N MET A 103 13.19 -5.40 -14.42
CA MET A 103 13.34 -4.09 -13.76
C MET A 103 12.53 -4.00 -12.46
N PHE A 104 11.43 -4.73 -12.37
CA PHE A 104 10.54 -4.74 -11.20
C PHE A 104 10.86 -5.84 -10.17
N ASP A 105 11.83 -6.70 -10.43
CA ASP A 105 12.21 -7.77 -9.52
C ASP A 105 12.67 -7.26 -8.14
N SER A 106 13.27 -6.05 -8.11
CA SER A 106 13.72 -5.44 -6.85
C SER A 106 12.58 -5.03 -5.90
N PHE A 107 11.34 -4.96 -6.37
CA PHE A 107 10.17 -4.60 -5.57
C PHE A 107 9.60 -5.79 -4.78
N ALA A 108 10.06 -6.98 -5.08
CA ALA A 108 9.66 -8.21 -4.39
C ALA A 108 10.82 -8.81 -3.58
N PRO A 109 10.53 -9.73 -2.65
CA PRO A 109 11.54 -10.51 -1.94
C PRO A 109 12.50 -11.22 -2.90
N LYS A 110 13.75 -11.40 -2.46
CA LYS A 110 14.82 -11.99 -3.30
C LYS A 110 14.46 -13.37 -3.86
N GLU A 111 13.69 -14.14 -3.10
CA GLU A 111 13.27 -15.51 -3.43
C GLU A 111 12.30 -15.57 -4.63
N LEU A 112 11.67 -14.45 -4.95
CA LEU A 112 10.68 -14.34 -6.04
C LEU A 112 11.27 -13.72 -7.31
N ARG A 113 12.53 -13.32 -7.30
CA ARG A 113 13.18 -12.73 -8.47
C ARG A 113 13.29 -13.74 -9.60
N ASN A 114 13.22 -13.26 -10.83
CA ASN A 114 13.18 -14.06 -12.06
C ASN A 114 11.96 -15.01 -12.15
N ASN A 115 10.92 -14.79 -11.32
CA ASN A 115 9.67 -15.53 -11.38
C ASN A 115 8.48 -14.56 -11.39
N PRO A 116 8.14 -13.95 -12.54
CA PRO A 116 7.09 -12.94 -12.65
C PRO A 116 5.73 -13.41 -12.13
N ALA A 117 5.35 -14.65 -12.40
CA ALA A 117 4.07 -15.21 -11.96
C ALA A 117 3.98 -15.31 -10.43
N ALA A 118 5.01 -15.85 -9.78
CA ALA A 118 5.06 -15.94 -8.31
C ALA A 118 5.15 -14.55 -7.66
N ARG A 119 5.87 -13.61 -8.28
CA ARG A 119 5.97 -12.22 -7.83
C ARG A 119 4.61 -11.52 -7.87
N THR A 120 3.86 -11.66 -8.97
CA THR A 120 2.51 -11.10 -9.10
C THR A 120 1.56 -11.71 -8.09
N GLN A 121 1.57 -13.03 -7.91
CA GLN A 121 0.73 -13.68 -6.91
C GLN A 121 1.04 -13.22 -5.49
N TRP A 122 2.33 -13.13 -5.14
CA TRP A 122 2.75 -12.55 -3.87
C TRP A 122 2.22 -11.13 -3.66
N ALA A 123 2.31 -10.28 -4.69
CA ALA A 123 1.81 -8.91 -4.61
C ALA A 123 0.30 -8.86 -4.33
N ILE A 124 -0.47 -9.68 -5.03
CA ILE A 124 -1.92 -9.82 -4.81
C ILE A 124 -2.20 -10.25 -3.36
N ASP A 125 -1.47 -11.24 -2.86
CA ASP A 125 -1.64 -11.73 -1.49
C ASP A 125 -1.27 -10.66 -0.44
N GLN A 126 -0.23 -9.85 -0.70
CA GLN A 126 0.12 -8.71 0.15
C GLN A 126 -1.00 -7.66 0.17
N LEU A 127 -1.61 -7.33 -0.97
CA LEU A 127 -2.73 -6.40 -1.03
C LEU A 127 -3.96 -6.90 -0.28
N LYS A 128 -4.28 -8.19 -0.39
CA LYS A 128 -5.35 -8.82 0.40
C LYS A 128 -5.05 -8.83 1.90
N CYS A 129 -3.79 -9.01 2.29
CA CYS A 129 -3.38 -8.83 3.69
C CYS A 129 -3.53 -7.37 4.14
N ALA A 130 -3.21 -6.41 3.25
CA ALA A 130 -3.33 -4.99 3.55
C ALA A 130 -4.79 -4.56 3.77
N ALA A 131 -5.75 -5.12 3.02
CA ALA A 131 -7.18 -4.90 3.26
C ALA A 131 -7.56 -5.26 4.71
N LYS A 132 -7.21 -6.47 5.15
CA LYS A 132 -7.49 -6.95 6.51
C LYS A 132 -6.77 -6.13 7.59
N ALA A 133 -5.52 -5.73 7.32
CA ALA A 133 -4.75 -4.90 8.25
C ALA A 133 -5.36 -3.49 8.36
N SER A 134 -5.74 -2.87 7.25
CA SER A 134 -6.42 -1.56 7.22
C SER A 134 -7.71 -1.58 8.02
N ALA A 135 -8.55 -2.62 7.85
CA ALA A 135 -9.77 -2.78 8.64
C ALA A 135 -9.50 -2.88 10.14
N ARG A 136 -8.49 -3.68 10.57
CA ARG A 136 -8.11 -3.82 11.99
C ARG A 136 -7.55 -2.54 12.59
N LEU A 137 -6.83 -1.75 11.81
CA LEU A 137 -6.35 -0.42 12.19
C LEU A 137 -7.46 0.64 12.17
N GLY A 138 -8.68 0.29 11.75
CA GLY A 138 -9.82 1.22 11.66
C GLY A 138 -9.71 2.24 10.53
N LEU A 139 -8.85 1.99 9.54
CA LEU A 139 -8.60 2.90 8.43
C LEU A 139 -9.74 2.87 7.42
N LYS A 140 -9.95 3.99 6.74
CA LYS A 140 -11.01 4.18 5.72
C LYS A 140 -10.46 4.38 4.31
N ALA A 141 -9.15 4.46 4.20
CA ALA A 141 -8.43 4.62 2.94
C ALA A 141 -7.19 3.74 2.91
N HIS A 142 -6.77 3.38 1.70
CA HIS A 142 -5.55 2.65 1.43
C HIS A 142 -4.93 3.20 0.14
N ALA A 143 -3.64 3.52 0.18
CA ALA A 143 -2.93 4.06 -0.97
C ALA A 143 -2.11 2.98 -1.67
N THR A 144 -2.19 2.91 -3.00
CA THR A 144 -1.41 1.94 -3.77
C THR A 144 -1.21 2.41 -5.21
N PHE A 145 -0.27 1.78 -5.92
CA PHE A 145 -0.20 1.85 -7.37
C PHE A 145 -0.90 0.64 -7.99
N SER A 146 -1.43 0.80 -9.19
CA SER A 146 -2.13 -0.28 -9.89
C SER A 146 -1.22 -1.17 -10.73
N GLY A 147 0.01 -0.73 -10.99
CA GLY A 147 0.80 -1.19 -12.12
C GLY A 147 0.30 -0.63 -13.44
N ALA A 148 0.97 -0.95 -14.53
CA ALA A 148 0.58 -0.51 -15.86
C ALA A 148 1.13 -1.47 -16.94
N LEU A 149 0.25 -1.90 -17.84
CA LEU A 149 0.58 -2.79 -18.95
C LEU A 149 1.04 -2.04 -20.21
N LEU A 150 0.72 -0.75 -20.30
CA LEU A 150 0.84 0.03 -21.52
C LEU A 150 1.90 1.15 -21.46
N TRP A 151 2.84 1.10 -20.51
CA TRP A 151 3.87 2.15 -20.36
C TRP A 151 4.70 2.40 -21.61
N HIS A 152 4.99 1.35 -22.35
CA HIS A 152 5.81 1.41 -23.56
C HIS A 152 5.07 2.00 -24.77
N THR A 153 3.78 2.32 -24.66
CA THR A 153 2.97 2.80 -25.78
C THR A 153 2.91 4.32 -25.90
N PHE A 154 3.91 5.04 -25.38
CA PHE A 154 3.98 6.52 -25.52
C PHE A 154 4.14 7.00 -26.95
N TYR A 155 4.95 6.30 -27.74
CA TYR A 155 5.25 6.69 -29.08
C TYR A 155 4.09 6.31 -30.03
N PRO A 156 3.55 7.26 -30.82
CA PRO A 156 2.37 6.99 -31.64
C PRO A 156 2.66 6.23 -32.95
N TRP A 157 3.92 5.92 -33.22
CA TRP A 157 4.31 5.23 -34.43
C TRP A 157 5.11 3.93 -34.16
N PRO A 158 4.76 2.80 -34.79
CA PRO A 158 3.54 2.61 -35.57
C PRO A 158 2.28 2.88 -34.80
N GLN A 159 1.20 3.23 -35.48
CA GLN A 159 -0.09 3.54 -34.83
C GLN A 159 -0.51 2.34 -33.97
N ARG A 160 -1.04 2.67 -32.79
CA ARG A 160 -1.60 1.66 -31.89
C ARG A 160 -2.74 0.92 -32.58
N PRO A 161 -2.80 -0.41 -32.50
CA PRO A 161 -3.95 -1.13 -33.03
C PRO A 161 -5.24 -0.68 -32.33
N PRO A 162 -6.37 -0.63 -33.05
CA PRO A 162 -7.67 -0.39 -32.43
C PRO A 162 -7.93 -1.37 -31.28
N GLY A 163 -8.45 -0.89 -30.17
CA GLY A 163 -8.76 -1.72 -28.98
C GLY A 163 -7.59 -1.98 -28.03
N LEU A 164 -6.36 -1.51 -28.31
CA LEU A 164 -5.21 -1.76 -27.41
C LEU A 164 -5.44 -1.19 -26.01
N VAL A 165 -5.98 0.02 -25.92
CA VAL A 165 -6.20 0.70 -24.63
C VAL A 165 -7.31 0.02 -23.86
N GLU A 166 -8.39 -0.31 -24.52
CA GLU A 166 -9.55 -1.02 -23.96
C GLU A 166 -9.14 -2.38 -23.39
N LEU A 167 -8.40 -3.19 -24.16
CA LEU A 167 -7.87 -4.48 -23.71
C LEU A 167 -6.91 -4.33 -22.52
N GLY A 168 -6.09 -3.29 -22.52
CA GLY A 168 -5.18 -3.01 -21.40
C GLY A 168 -5.93 -2.69 -20.09
N PHE A 169 -7.02 -1.92 -20.18
CA PHE A 169 -7.86 -1.63 -19.01
C PHE A 169 -8.70 -2.84 -18.58
N GLU A 170 -9.20 -3.64 -19.52
CA GLU A 170 -9.91 -4.89 -19.21
C GLU A 170 -9.03 -5.87 -18.45
N GLU A 171 -7.80 -6.10 -18.92
CA GLU A 171 -6.83 -6.95 -18.24
C GLU A 171 -6.44 -6.39 -16.85
N LEU A 172 -6.27 -5.07 -16.73
CA LEU A 172 -6.00 -4.41 -15.45
C LEU A 172 -7.16 -4.66 -14.48
N ALA A 173 -8.40 -4.48 -14.93
CA ALA A 173 -9.59 -4.72 -14.13
C ALA A 173 -9.66 -6.18 -13.65
N ASN A 174 -9.43 -7.15 -14.54
CA ASN A 174 -9.44 -8.57 -14.20
C ASN A 174 -8.44 -8.91 -13.08
N ARG A 175 -7.27 -8.28 -13.07
CA ARG A 175 -6.27 -8.48 -12.02
C ARG A 175 -6.65 -7.82 -10.70
N TRP A 176 -7.31 -6.66 -10.74
CA TRP A 176 -7.64 -5.89 -9.57
C TRP A 176 -8.96 -6.29 -8.90
N LEU A 177 -9.94 -6.82 -9.62
CA LEU A 177 -11.23 -7.23 -9.05
C LEU A 177 -11.08 -8.10 -7.80
N PRO A 178 -10.27 -9.19 -7.77
CA PRO A 178 -10.12 -10.02 -6.57
C PRO A 178 -9.43 -9.31 -5.39
N ILE A 179 -8.73 -8.21 -5.65
CA ILE A 179 -8.11 -7.37 -4.63
C ILE A 179 -9.16 -6.41 -4.06
N LEU A 180 -9.94 -5.76 -4.93
CA LEU A 180 -11.03 -4.86 -4.54
C LEU A 180 -12.09 -5.59 -3.73
N ASP A 181 -12.47 -6.80 -4.13
CA ASP A 181 -13.37 -7.65 -3.35
C ASP A 181 -12.85 -7.86 -1.92
N ALA A 182 -11.54 -8.09 -1.76
CA ALA A 182 -10.96 -8.26 -0.42
C ALA A 182 -10.94 -6.96 0.41
N PHE A 183 -10.92 -5.79 -0.22
CA PHE A 183 -11.10 -4.50 0.46
C PHE A 183 -12.56 -4.26 0.83
N ASP A 184 -13.50 -4.65 -0.03
CA ASP A 184 -14.94 -4.51 0.23
C ASP A 184 -15.42 -5.45 1.35
N GLU A 185 -14.85 -6.66 1.44
CA GLU A 185 -15.13 -7.62 2.51
C GLU A 185 -14.54 -7.23 3.87
N ALA A 186 -13.50 -6.41 3.91
CA ALA A 186 -12.80 -6.02 5.13
C ALA A 186 -13.44 -4.80 5.81
#